data_6ea895784040c039cef4ddf0a170df9a
#
_entry.id   6ea895784040c039cef4ddf0a170df9a
#
_cell.length_a   1.000
_cell.length_b   1.000
_cell.length_c   1.000
_cell.angle_alpha   90.00
_cell.angle_beta   90.00
_cell.angle_gamma   90.00
#
_symmetry.space_group_name_H-M   'P 1'
#
loop_
_entity.id
_entity.type
_entity.pdbx_description
1 polymer ?
#
loop_
_entity_poly.entity_id
_entity_poly.type
_entity_poly.pdbx_seq_one_letter_code
_entity_poly.pdbx_strand_id
1 'polypeptide(L)'
;MKKVLILASAAWLLLSATTFAQTSRSEREQRWRAEREQRRAQAKALELQQDSTAFVQALKALKADSWVLEANNVNFSNGITRFVSPSTNYISFDDDEGTIQTAFSNFTYSPNELGGVTVQGNISGQRMSTDRDGNVYYSFNIQGNTISAIVSLTLTAGTNQASATITPNFAGNTMTFDGYLVPYDQSSIFQGMPQW
;
A
#
# COMPACT_ATOMS: atom_id res chain seq x y z
N MET A 1 35.36 24.86 67.61
CA MET A 1 33.93 24.68 67.25
C MET A 1 33.51 25.44 65.97
N LYS A 2 34.17 26.54 65.53
CA LYS A 2 33.76 27.27 64.31
C LYS A 2 34.10 26.58 62.97
N LYS A 3 35.08 25.67 62.93
CA LYS A 3 35.48 24.98 61.69
C LYS A 3 34.56 23.82 61.28
N VAL A 4 33.85 23.21 62.24
CA VAL A 4 32.91 22.09 61.98
C VAL A 4 31.58 22.58 61.38
N LEU A 5 31.15 23.79 61.77
CA LEU A 5 29.93 24.43 61.23
C LEU A 5 30.05 24.83 59.76
N ILE A 6 31.24 25.22 59.29
CA ILE A 6 31.46 25.61 57.88
C ILE A 6 31.43 24.37 56.94
N LEU A 7 31.92 23.20 57.40
CA LEU A 7 31.89 21.98 56.63
C LEU A 7 30.46 21.40 56.49
N ALA A 8 29.60 21.58 57.52
CA ALA A 8 28.21 21.10 57.44
C ALA A 8 27.35 21.95 56.48
N SER A 9 27.62 23.26 56.39
CA SER A 9 26.90 24.15 55.47
C SER A 9 27.28 23.94 54.00
N ALA A 10 28.52 23.60 53.71
CA ALA A 10 28.96 23.27 52.35
C ALA A 10 28.40 21.94 51.84
N ALA A 11 28.25 20.91 52.72
CA ALA A 11 27.63 19.62 52.38
C ALA A 11 26.12 19.77 52.07
N TRP A 12 25.38 20.66 52.75
CA TRP A 12 23.99 20.95 52.50
C TRP A 12 23.75 21.65 51.17
N LEU A 13 24.61 22.58 50.76
CA LEU A 13 24.54 23.25 49.46
C LEU A 13 24.84 22.30 48.28
N LEU A 14 25.71 21.32 48.46
CA LEU A 14 26.00 20.33 47.43
C LEU A 14 24.86 19.30 47.26
N LEU A 15 24.19 18.91 48.35
CA LEU A 15 23.03 18.04 48.28
C LEU A 15 21.83 18.70 47.58
N SER A 16 21.60 20.00 47.83
CA SER A 16 20.50 20.74 47.17
C SER A 16 20.74 20.94 45.67
N ALA A 17 21.98 21.12 45.24
CA ALA A 17 22.32 21.31 43.84
C ALA A 17 22.15 19.99 43.02
N THR A 18 22.43 18.82 43.61
CA THR A 18 22.23 17.55 42.94
C THR A 18 20.74 17.18 42.75
N THR A 19 19.89 17.48 43.75
CA THR A 19 18.44 17.25 43.65
C THR A 19 17.81 18.15 42.59
N PHE A 20 18.21 19.41 42.51
CA PHE A 20 17.71 20.35 41.48
C PHE A 20 18.10 19.91 40.07
N ALA A 21 19.33 19.45 39.86
CA ALA A 21 19.80 18.95 38.57
C ALA A 21 19.09 17.66 38.15
N GLN A 22 18.75 16.81 39.10
CA GLN A 22 18.05 15.54 38.86
C GLN A 22 16.58 15.77 38.51
N THR A 23 15.89 16.70 39.20
CA THR A 23 14.51 17.08 38.90
C THR A 23 14.41 17.70 37.50
N SER A 24 15.31 18.57 37.12
CA SER A 24 15.33 19.20 35.77
C SER A 24 15.65 18.21 34.65
N ARG A 25 16.36 17.11 34.92
CA ARG A 25 16.56 16.00 33.95
C ARG A 25 15.30 15.18 33.78
N SER A 26 14.62 14.80 34.84
CA SER A 26 13.38 14.02 34.79
C SER A 26 12.24 14.79 34.09
N GLU A 27 12.12 16.09 34.35
CA GLU A 27 11.16 16.96 33.67
C GLU A 27 11.45 17.06 32.16
N ARG A 28 12.71 17.20 31.77
CA ARG A 28 13.10 17.20 30.35
C ARG A 28 12.77 15.86 29.67
N GLU A 29 13.09 14.75 30.32
CA GLU A 29 12.74 13.43 29.79
C GLU A 29 11.24 13.23 29.65
N GLN A 30 10.44 13.68 30.60
CA GLN A 30 8.97 13.63 30.53
C GLN A 30 8.44 14.48 29.36
N ARG A 31 8.95 15.69 29.18
CA ARG A 31 8.57 16.56 28.04
C ARG A 31 8.92 15.89 26.70
N TRP A 32 10.13 15.31 26.56
CA TRP A 32 10.53 14.60 25.36
C TRP A 32 9.67 13.37 25.06
N ARG A 33 9.25 12.64 26.09
CA ARG A 33 8.32 11.51 25.93
C ARG A 33 6.96 11.98 25.47
N ALA A 34 6.39 12.97 26.15
CA ALA A 34 5.10 13.55 25.80
C ALA A 34 5.09 14.13 24.37
N GLU A 35 6.15 14.83 23.99
CA GLU A 35 6.27 15.38 22.63
C GLU A 35 6.36 14.27 21.57
N ARG A 36 7.11 13.19 21.83
CA ARG A 36 7.15 12.03 20.92
C ARG A 36 5.81 11.33 20.81
N GLU A 37 5.08 11.17 21.90
CA GLU A 37 3.74 10.60 21.90
C GLU A 37 2.76 11.45 21.10
N GLN A 38 2.79 12.77 21.30
CA GLN A 38 1.96 13.69 20.52
C GLN A 38 2.29 13.63 19.02
N ARG A 39 3.57 13.65 18.63
CA ARG A 39 3.98 13.53 17.23
C ARG A 39 3.53 12.19 16.61
N ARG A 40 3.64 11.08 17.37
CA ARG A 40 3.17 9.76 16.91
C ARG A 40 1.65 9.73 16.75
N ALA A 41 0.91 10.31 17.69
CA ALA A 41 -0.54 10.40 17.61
C ALA A 41 -1.00 11.26 16.43
N GLN A 42 -0.35 12.39 16.18
CA GLN A 42 -0.62 13.25 15.03
C GLN A 42 -0.30 12.55 13.70
N ALA A 43 0.85 11.88 13.60
CA ALA A 43 1.23 11.13 12.41
C ALA A 43 0.23 10.02 12.10
N LYS A 44 -0.18 9.25 13.12
CA LYS A 44 -1.19 8.20 12.97
C LYS A 44 -2.57 8.74 12.57
N ALA A 45 -2.98 9.88 13.13
CA ALA A 45 -4.24 10.52 12.75
C ALA A 45 -4.23 10.99 11.29
N LEU A 46 -3.10 11.56 10.84
CA LEU A 46 -2.92 11.98 9.45
C LEU A 46 -2.94 10.78 8.49
N GLU A 47 -2.24 9.70 8.84
CA GLU A 47 -2.23 8.45 8.07
C GLU A 47 -3.64 7.88 7.90
N LEU A 48 -4.41 7.76 8.99
CA LEU A 48 -5.81 7.30 8.94
C LEU A 48 -6.70 8.19 8.07
N GLN A 49 -6.47 9.49 8.07
CA GLN A 49 -7.22 10.42 7.23
C GLN A 49 -6.85 10.25 5.75
N GLN A 50 -5.57 10.07 5.44
CA GLN A 50 -5.08 9.83 4.09
C GLN A 50 -5.63 8.50 3.55
N ASP A 51 -5.55 7.43 4.33
CA ASP A 51 -6.06 6.10 3.98
C ASP A 51 -7.57 6.13 3.70
N SER A 52 -8.34 6.78 4.57
CA SER A 52 -9.78 6.94 4.38
C SER A 52 -10.11 7.71 3.09
N THR A 53 -9.37 8.75 2.78
CA THR A 53 -9.55 9.52 1.54
C THR A 53 -9.20 8.68 0.32
N ALA A 54 -8.09 7.94 0.37
CA ALA A 54 -7.65 7.04 -0.69
C ALA A 54 -8.67 5.91 -0.94
N PHE A 55 -9.26 5.34 0.13
CA PHE A 55 -10.34 4.36 0.02
C PHE A 55 -11.55 4.91 -0.73
N VAL A 56 -12.01 6.12 -0.38
CA VAL A 56 -13.16 6.75 -1.04
C VAL A 56 -12.89 6.98 -2.53
N GLN A 57 -11.68 7.42 -2.88
CA GLN A 57 -11.27 7.60 -4.27
C GLN A 57 -11.21 6.28 -5.03
N ALA A 58 -10.62 5.25 -4.44
CA ALA A 58 -10.55 3.90 -5.01
C ALA A 58 -11.95 3.30 -5.23
N LEU A 59 -12.85 3.43 -4.25
CA LEU A 59 -14.23 2.95 -4.36
C LEU A 59 -15.00 3.70 -5.46
N LYS A 60 -14.78 5.01 -5.60
CA LYS A 60 -15.38 5.81 -6.68
C LYS A 60 -14.86 5.36 -8.04
N ALA A 61 -13.57 5.10 -8.18
CA ALA A 61 -12.96 4.63 -9.41
C ALA A 61 -13.50 3.24 -9.82
N LEU A 62 -13.62 2.30 -8.85
CA LEU A 62 -14.26 0.99 -9.09
C LEU A 62 -15.71 1.13 -9.61
N LYS A 63 -16.49 2.04 -9.05
CA LYS A 63 -17.89 2.29 -9.48
C LYS A 63 -17.99 2.98 -10.83
N ALA A 64 -16.95 3.68 -11.23
CA ALA A 64 -16.88 4.39 -12.51
C ALA A 64 -16.24 3.53 -13.61
N ASP A 65 -15.84 2.30 -13.31
CA ASP A 65 -15.12 1.40 -14.21
C ASP A 65 -13.89 2.06 -14.86
N SER A 66 -13.19 2.92 -14.09
CA SER A 66 -11.97 3.63 -14.50
C SER A 66 -10.96 3.67 -13.37
N TRP A 67 -10.13 2.62 -13.29
CA TRP A 67 -9.20 2.38 -12.19
C TRP A 67 -7.96 1.59 -12.62
N VAL A 68 -6.93 1.68 -11.79
CA VAL A 68 -5.70 0.88 -11.91
C VAL A 68 -5.34 0.29 -10.55
N LEU A 69 -5.06 -1.01 -10.52
CA LEU A 69 -4.35 -1.67 -9.43
C LEU A 69 -2.85 -1.67 -9.76
N GLU A 70 -2.10 -0.78 -9.16
CA GLU A 70 -0.65 -0.68 -9.24
C GLU A 70 -0.01 -1.68 -8.27
N ALA A 71 0.60 -2.77 -8.80
CA ALA A 71 1.09 -3.86 -7.98
C ALA A 71 2.50 -3.63 -7.44
N ASN A 72 2.68 -3.85 -6.15
CA ASN A 72 4.00 -3.88 -5.49
C ASN A 72 4.61 -5.28 -5.48
N ASN A 73 3.76 -6.30 -5.52
CA ASN A 73 4.18 -7.70 -5.60
C ASN A 73 3.19 -8.54 -6.41
N VAL A 74 3.73 -9.59 -7.00
CA VAL A 74 2.98 -10.61 -7.73
C VAL A 74 3.28 -11.97 -7.11
N ASN A 75 2.22 -12.65 -6.71
CA ASN A 75 2.27 -14.00 -6.15
C ASN A 75 1.83 -15.01 -7.20
N PHE A 76 2.63 -16.05 -7.38
CA PHE A 76 2.36 -17.15 -8.31
C PHE A 76 1.80 -18.35 -7.58
N SER A 77 1.02 -19.17 -8.29
CA SER A 77 0.41 -20.41 -7.75
C SER A 77 1.40 -21.42 -7.18
N ASN A 78 2.67 -21.37 -7.57
CA ASN A 78 3.74 -22.20 -7.03
C ASN A 78 4.36 -21.68 -5.72
N GLY A 79 3.78 -20.63 -5.11
CA GLY A 79 4.23 -20.02 -3.86
C GLY A 79 5.38 -19.01 -4.01
N ILE A 80 5.80 -18.69 -5.22
CA ILE A 80 6.82 -17.65 -5.45
C ILE A 80 6.16 -16.28 -5.40
N THR A 81 6.72 -15.37 -4.60
CA THR A 81 6.39 -13.94 -4.58
C THR A 81 7.51 -13.15 -5.22
N ARG A 82 7.18 -12.20 -6.08
CA ARG A 82 8.12 -11.24 -6.65
C ARG A 82 7.70 -9.81 -6.34
N PHE A 83 8.62 -9.04 -5.78
CA PHE A 83 8.47 -7.58 -5.67
C PHE A 83 8.72 -6.94 -7.02
N VAL A 84 7.82 -6.06 -7.44
CA VAL A 84 7.78 -5.51 -8.78
C VAL A 84 7.61 -3.98 -8.75
N SER A 85 7.85 -3.32 -9.90
CA SER A 85 7.57 -1.90 -10.04
C SER A 85 6.09 -1.67 -10.36
N PRO A 86 5.38 -0.85 -9.58
CA PRO A 86 3.95 -0.58 -9.80
C PRO A 86 3.63 0.04 -11.17
N SER A 87 4.55 0.84 -11.70
CA SER A 87 4.35 1.50 -13.01
C SER A 87 4.32 0.54 -14.20
N THR A 88 4.89 -0.66 -14.06
CA THR A 88 4.99 -1.66 -15.13
C THR A 88 4.29 -2.98 -14.81
N ASN A 89 3.75 -3.13 -13.60
CA ASN A 89 3.00 -4.31 -13.17
C ASN A 89 1.66 -3.85 -12.58
N TYR A 90 0.61 -4.03 -13.36
CA TYR A 90 -0.70 -3.50 -13.00
C TYR A 90 -1.85 -4.27 -13.67
N ILE A 91 -3.03 -4.06 -13.14
CA ILE A 91 -4.30 -4.38 -13.77
C ILE A 91 -5.05 -3.06 -13.92
N SER A 92 -5.49 -2.72 -15.13
CA SER A 92 -6.32 -1.55 -15.37
C SER A 92 -7.65 -1.91 -15.98
N PHE A 93 -8.64 -1.07 -15.72
CA PHE A 93 -9.94 -1.06 -16.33
C PHE A 93 -10.29 0.39 -16.67
N ASP A 94 -10.54 0.67 -17.93
CA ASP A 94 -10.98 1.99 -18.41
C ASP A 94 -12.00 1.82 -19.53
N ASP A 95 -13.15 2.40 -19.35
CA ASP A 95 -14.36 2.17 -20.15
C ASP A 95 -14.71 0.66 -20.22
N ASP A 96 -14.65 0.00 -21.35
CA ASP A 96 -14.95 -1.43 -21.51
C ASP A 96 -13.68 -2.27 -21.74
N GLU A 97 -12.49 -1.67 -21.62
CA GLU A 97 -11.20 -2.31 -21.90
C GLU A 97 -10.41 -2.57 -20.63
N GLY A 98 -9.89 -3.78 -20.51
CA GLY A 98 -8.98 -4.17 -19.44
C GLY A 98 -7.58 -4.44 -19.94
N THR A 99 -6.58 -4.05 -19.15
CA THR A 99 -5.19 -4.40 -19.39
C THR A 99 -4.62 -5.12 -18.18
N ILE A 100 -3.93 -6.23 -18.40
CA ILE A 100 -3.11 -6.91 -17.41
C ILE A 100 -1.69 -6.88 -17.91
N GLN A 101 -0.80 -6.24 -17.15
CA GLN A 101 0.62 -6.16 -17.50
C GLN A 101 1.50 -6.69 -16.39
N THR A 102 2.46 -7.52 -16.79
CA THR A 102 3.58 -7.95 -15.94
C THR A 102 4.90 -7.56 -16.61
N ALA A 103 5.88 -7.19 -15.78
CA ALA A 103 7.25 -6.92 -16.21
C ALA A 103 8.22 -7.42 -15.15
N PHE A 104 9.08 -8.36 -15.53
CA PHE A 104 10.06 -8.96 -14.61
C PHE A 104 11.47 -8.74 -15.15
N SER A 105 12.34 -8.13 -14.37
CA SER A 105 13.69 -7.68 -14.75
C SER A 105 14.67 -8.77 -15.22
N ASN A 106 14.27 -10.04 -15.24
CA ASN A 106 15.16 -11.18 -15.54
C ASN A 106 14.89 -11.85 -16.90
N PHE A 107 14.06 -11.26 -17.77
CA PHE A 107 13.83 -11.80 -19.11
C PHE A 107 14.68 -11.07 -20.15
N THR A 108 15.57 -11.80 -20.82
CA THR A 108 16.42 -11.29 -21.89
C THR A 108 15.62 -10.97 -23.18
N TYR A 109 14.46 -11.60 -23.32
CA TYR A 109 13.50 -11.36 -24.40
C TYR A 109 12.08 -11.49 -23.85
N SER A 110 11.25 -10.48 -24.04
CA SER A 110 9.86 -10.53 -23.64
C SER A 110 8.94 -9.92 -24.70
N PRO A 111 7.73 -10.44 -24.83
CA PRO A 111 6.78 -9.96 -25.84
C PRO A 111 6.40 -8.48 -25.68
N ASN A 112 6.41 -7.92 -24.48
CA ASN A 112 6.05 -6.52 -24.22
C ASN A 112 7.25 -5.57 -24.13
N GLU A 113 8.46 -6.01 -24.48
CA GLU A 113 9.73 -5.26 -24.39
C GLU A 113 10.12 -4.80 -22.96
N LEU A 114 9.30 -5.13 -21.95
CA LEU A 114 9.48 -4.76 -20.53
C LEU A 114 9.94 -5.94 -19.67
N GLY A 115 10.18 -7.10 -20.24
CA GLY A 115 10.54 -8.31 -19.50
C GLY A 115 9.32 -9.14 -19.04
N GLY A 116 8.15 -9.01 -19.69
CA GLY A 116 6.93 -9.68 -19.30
C GLY A 116 5.89 -9.81 -20.41
N VAL A 117 4.62 -9.66 -20.06
CA VAL A 117 3.47 -9.79 -20.93
C VAL A 117 2.50 -8.64 -20.68
N THR A 118 2.01 -8.03 -21.75
CA THR A 118 0.88 -7.09 -21.72
C THR A 118 -0.28 -7.71 -22.50
N VAL A 119 -1.40 -7.83 -21.84
CA VAL A 119 -2.62 -8.42 -22.42
C VAL A 119 -3.74 -7.42 -22.29
N GLN A 120 -4.45 -7.19 -23.41
CA GLN A 120 -5.64 -6.36 -23.47
C GLN A 120 -6.85 -7.19 -23.87
N GLY A 121 -8.01 -6.81 -23.37
CA GLY A 121 -9.26 -7.47 -23.69
C GLY A 121 -10.48 -6.69 -23.24
N ASN A 122 -11.63 -7.05 -23.81
CA ASN A 122 -12.92 -6.51 -23.41
C ASN A 122 -13.34 -7.07 -22.06
N ILE A 123 -13.93 -6.23 -21.23
CA ILE A 123 -14.42 -6.60 -19.91
C ILE A 123 -15.93 -6.88 -19.97
N SER A 124 -16.36 -7.87 -19.21
CA SER A 124 -17.76 -8.25 -19.10
C SER A 124 -18.08 -8.92 -17.77
N GLY A 125 -19.35 -8.96 -17.40
CA GLY A 125 -19.82 -9.68 -16.22
C GLY A 125 -19.36 -9.08 -14.89
N GLN A 126 -19.21 -7.76 -14.82
CA GLN A 126 -18.84 -7.02 -13.63
C GLN A 126 -19.81 -7.28 -12.48
N ARG A 127 -19.27 -7.59 -11.32
CA ARG A 127 -20.04 -7.78 -10.09
C ARG A 127 -19.30 -7.13 -8.94
N MET A 128 -20.03 -6.34 -8.16
CA MET A 128 -19.50 -5.70 -6.94
C MET A 128 -20.35 -6.09 -5.75
N SER A 129 -19.71 -6.36 -4.64
CA SER A 129 -20.35 -6.58 -3.33
C SER A 129 -19.49 -6.02 -2.22
N THR A 130 -20.11 -5.74 -1.07
CA THR A 130 -19.41 -5.25 0.11
C THR A 130 -19.79 -6.13 1.30
N ASP A 131 -18.81 -6.53 2.10
CA ASP A 131 -19.07 -7.29 3.31
C ASP A 131 -19.43 -6.38 4.51
N ARG A 132 -19.62 -7.01 5.70
CA ARG A 132 -20.00 -6.29 6.93
C ARG A 132 -18.86 -5.43 7.47
N ASP A 133 -17.63 -5.76 7.16
CA ASP A 133 -16.42 -5.06 7.60
C ASP A 133 -16.07 -3.90 6.66
N GLY A 134 -16.80 -3.76 5.53
CA GLY A 134 -16.63 -2.70 4.54
C GLY A 134 -15.62 -3.04 3.45
N ASN A 135 -15.10 -4.27 3.38
CA ASN A 135 -14.27 -4.70 2.26
C ASN A 135 -15.12 -4.81 1.00
N VAL A 136 -14.57 -4.40 -0.13
CA VAL A 136 -15.26 -4.43 -1.43
C VAL A 136 -14.68 -5.54 -2.28
N TYR A 137 -15.55 -6.41 -2.75
CA TYR A 137 -15.23 -7.48 -3.70
C TYR A 137 -15.74 -7.09 -5.08
N TYR A 138 -14.84 -7.09 -6.06
CA TYR A 138 -15.14 -6.77 -7.44
C TYR A 138 -14.64 -7.88 -8.35
N SER A 139 -15.47 -8.39 -9.23
CA SER A 139 -15.09 -9.46 -10.15
C SER A 139 -15.59 -9.19 -11.55
N PHE A 140 -14.83 -9.60 -12.55
CA PHE A 140 -15.16 -9.46 -13.96
C PHE A 140 -14.45 -10.51 -14.81
N ASN A 141 -14.90 -10.68 -16.03
CA ASN A 141 -14.22 -11.46 -17.05
C ASN A 141 -13.47 -10.51 -17.99
N ILE A 142 -12.22 -10.86 -18.34
CA ILE A 142 -11.48 -10.21 -19.41
C ILE A 142 -11.32 -11.21 -20.56
N GLN A 143 -11.62 -10.75 -21.78
CA GLN A 143 -11.52 -11.57 -22.99
C GLN A 143 -10.85 -10.77 -24.10
N GLY A 144 -9.68 -11.20 -24.49
CA GLY A 144 -8.91 -10.69 -25.64
C GLY A 144 -8.47 -11.81 -26.57
N ASN A 145 -7.65 -11.47 -27.55
CA ASN A 145 -7.16 -12.45 -28.53
C ASN A 145 -6.28 -13.54 -27.90
N THR A 146 -5.51 -13.17 -26.87
CA THR A 146 -4.52 -14.06 -26.23
C THR A 146 -4.90 -14.43 -24.80
N ILE A 147 -5.95 -13.82 -24.23
CA ILE A 147 -6.39 -14.08 -22.85
C ILE A 147 -7.90 -14.29 -22.78
N SER A 148 -8.28 -15.24 -21.92
CA SER A 148 -9.62 -15.34 -21.34
C SER A 148 -9.43 -15.71 -19.87
N ALA A 149 -9.82 -14.80 -18.95
CA ALA A 149 -9.61 -14.99 -17.53
C ALA A 149 -10.72 -14.34 -16.70
N ILE A 150 -10.87 -14.84 -15.48
CA ILE A 150 -11.67 -14.21 -14.42
C ILE A 150 -10.70 -13.43 -13.54
N VAL A 151 -11.02 -12.19 -13.27
CA VAL A 151 -10.31 -11.34 -12.30
C VAL A 151 -11.20 -11.16 -11.07
N SER A 152 -10.68 -11.47 -9.89
CA SER A 152 -11.34 -11.29 -8.61
C SER A 152 -10.49 -10.35 -7.76
N LEU A 153 -11.02 -9.14 -7.49
CA LEU A 153 -10.36 -8.08 -6.74
C LEU A 153 -11.03 -7.89 -5.39
N THR A 154 -10.22 -7.69 -4.36
CA THR A 154 -10.64 -7.30 -3.02
C THR A 154 -9.98 -5.98 -2.66
N LEU A 155 -10.78 -4.95 -2.36
CA LEU A 155 -10.32 -3.67 -1.81
C LEU A 155 -10.54 -3.67 -0.30
N THR A 156 -9.48 -3.46 0.46
CA THR A 156 -9.52 -3.46 1.93
C THR A 156 -10.20 -2.22 2.47
N ALA A 157 -11.13 -2.39 3.39
CA ALA A 157 -11.86 -1.30 4.03
C ALA A 157 -10.93 -0.26 4.67
N GLY A 158 -11.24 1.01 4.44
CA GLY A 158 -10.52 2.14 5.03
C GLY A 158 -9.16 2.47 4.43
N THR A 159 -8.72 1.70 3.43
CA THR A 159 -7.46 1.94 2.70
C THR A 159 -7.67 1.73 1.20
N ASN A 160 -6.74 2.15 0.35
CA ASN A 160 -6.75 1.78 -1.07
C ASN A 160 -5.90 0.54 -1.37
N GLN A 161 -5.51 -0.24 -0.34
CA GLN A 161 -4.84 -1.51 -0.56
C GLN A 161 -5.79 -2.51 -1.18
N ALA A 162 -5.34 -3.14 -2.25
CA ALA A 162 -6.13 -4.12 -2.97
C ALA A 162 -5.30 -5.32 -3.41
N SER A 163 -5.99 -6.45 -3.52
CA SER A 163 -5.45 -7.71 -4.02
C SER A 163 -6.35 -8.21 -5.14
N ALA A 164 -5.76 -8.56 -6.29
CA ALA A 164 -6.50 -9.08 -7.42
C ALA A 164 -5.92 -10.41 -7.90
N THR A 165 -6.75 -11.43 -7.94
CA THR A 165 -6.39 -12.76 -8.45
C THR A 165 -6.89 -12.92 -9.88
N ILE A 166 -5.99 -13.28 -10.78
CA ILE A 166 -6.26 -13.59 -12.18
C ILE A 166 -6.29 -15.12 -12.33
N THR A 167 -7.43 -15.65 -12.75
CA THR A 167 -7.62 -17.07 -13.01
C THR A 167 -7.91 -17.28 -14.50
N PRO A 168 -6.94 -17.81 -15.28
CA PRO A 168 -7.16 -18.12 -16.68
C PRO A 168 -8.26 -19.17 -16.86
N ASN A 169 -9.13 -19.00 -17.87
CA ASN A 169 -10.23 -19.92 -18.16
C ASN A 169 -9.75 -21.22 -18.85
N PHE A 170 -8.56 -21.19 -19.45
CA PHE A 170 -7.95 -22.33 -20.14
C PHE A 170 -6.65 -22.75 -19.44
N ALA A 171 -5.63 -23.13 -20.17
CA ALA A 171 -4.34 -23.48 -19.56
C ALA A 171 -3.62 -22.22 -19.03
N GLY A 172 -3.14 -22.27 -17.79
CA GLY A 172 -2.37 -21.20 -17.18
C GLY A 172 -2.30 -21.27 -15.66
N ASN A 173 -1.36 -20.57 -15.10
CA ASN A 173 -1.21 -20.45 -13.65
C ASN A 173 -1.94 -19.22 -13.12
N THR A 174 -2.63 -19.38 -12.02
CA THR A 174 -3.21 -18.26 -11.27
C THR A 174 -2.11 -17.33 -10.75
N MET A 175 -2.33 -16.04 -10.87
CA MET A 175 -1.46 -14.99 -10.34
C MET A 175 -2.28 -14.04 -9.47
N THR A 176 -1.69 -13.56 -8.38
CA THR A 176 -2.29 -12.56 -7.52
C THR A 176 -1.40 -11.32 -7.48
N PHE A 177 -1.98 -10.18 -7.77
CA PHE A 177 -1.38 -8.85 -7.72
C PHE A 177 -1.79 -8.17 -6.43
N ASP A 178 -0.84 -7.78 -5.60
CA ASP A 178 -1.10 -7.00 -4.39
C ASP A 178 -0.48 -5.62 -4.51
N GLY A 179 -1.24 -4.58 -4.19
CA GLY A 179 -0.79 -3.21 -4.35
C GLY A 179 -1.83 -2.19 -3.93
N TYR A 180 -1.88 -1.08 -4.65
CA TYR A 180 -2.79 0.04 -4.38
C TYR A 180 -3.70 0.30 -5.56
N LEU A 181 -4.99 0.47 -5.27
CA LEU A 181 -5.98 0.82 -6.28
C LEU A 181 -6.12 2.34 -6.33
N VAL A 182 -5.96 2.89 -7.53
CA VAL A 182 -6.04 4.33 -7.79
C VAL A 182 -6.97 4.62 -8.96
N PRO A 183 -7.56 5.83 -9.05
CA PRO A 183 -8.24 6.27 -10.26
C PRO A 183 -7.32 6.23 -11.48
N TYR A 184 -7.84 5.89 -12.64
CA TYR A 184 -7.05 5.73 -13.87
C TYR A 184 -6.27 7.01 -14.23
N ASP A 185 -6.90 8.17 -14.09
CA ASP A 185 -6.33 9.50 -14.34
C ASP A 185 -5.22 9.91 -13.36
N GLN A 186 -5.09 9.23 -12.22
CA GLN A 186 -4.07 9.48 -11.19
C GLN A 186 -2.95 8.43 -11.20
N SER A 187 -3.06 7.42 -12.07
CA SER A 187 -2.07 6.36 -12.15
C SER A 187 -0.77 6.80 -12.82
N SER A 188 0.32 6.13 -12.44
CA SER A 188 1.66 6.35 -12.99
C SER A 188 2.12 5.22 -13.91
N ILE A 189 1.19 4.50 -14.51
CA ILE A 189 1.47 3.31 -15.31
C ILE A 189 2.13 3.64 -16.64
N PHE A 190 2.98 2.72 -17.08
CA PHE A 190 3.58 2.70 -18.41
C PHE A 190 3.16 1.41 -19.12
N GLN A 191 2.41 1.57 -20.19
CA GLN A 191 1.92 0.44 -20.99
C GLN A 191 2.97 -0.02 -22.00
N GLY A 192 3.37 -1.28 -21.91
CA GLY A 192 4.19 -1.95 -22.91
C GLY A 192 3.38 -2.38 -24.13
N MET A 193 4.05 -2.87 -25.17
CA MET A 193 3.36 -3.35 -26.38
C MET A 193 2.43 -4.52 -26.06
N PRO A 194 1.14 -4.47 -26.44
CA PRO A 194 0.22 -5.58 -26.29
C PRO A 194 0.62 -6.77 -27.16
N GLN A 195 0.35 -7.97 -26.70
CA GLN A 195 0.41 -9.17 -27.55
C GLN A 195 -0.85 -9.22 -28.44
N TRP A 196 -0.62 -9.39 -29.72
CA TRP A 196 -1.67 -9.55 -30.76
C TRP A 196 -2.05 -11.02 -30.94
#